data_e5c8eff6fa15ffdfc436ebcdbd5c3749
#
_entry.id   e5c8eff6fa15ffdfc436ebcdbd5c3749
#
_cell.length_a   1.000
_cell.length_b   1.000
_cell.length_c   1.000
_cell.angle_alpha   90.00
_cell.angle_beta   90.00
_cell.angle_gamma   90.00
#
_symmetry.space_group_name_H-M   'P 1'
#
loop_
_entity.id
_entity.type
_entity.pdbx_description
1 polymer ?
#
loop_
_entity_poly.entity_id
_entity_poly.type
_entity_poly.pdbx_seq_one_letter_code
_entity_poly.pdbx_strand_id
1 'polypeptide(L)'
;MGTPWDAPTYDRTSEPQQSWAADVLARLHGIAEDATVLDVGCGTGRVTEALLERVPRGRVLAIDASADMVTLARKRLGERAQVWCQNVLDLDLDAPVDVIFSTATLHWVRDHERLWPQLARALRPGGALEVQCGGAGNLARVRKEIEAVQQHLAPELAGWLPWEFATPEETEGRLRRAGFEQTRCWLEQRPTHPHDLGAFVRTSILAAHLERLPEARRERFAAAVLERVCLPLDYVRLNISAVRALSAT
;
A
#
# COMPACT_ATOMS: atom_id res chain seq x y z
N MET A 1 -15.93 -4.21 2.12
CA MET A 1 -15.88 -3.97 0.67
C MET A 1 -14.69 -3.05 0.43
N GLY A 2 -13.82 -3.38 -0.53
CA GLY A 2 -12.69 -2.53 -0.90
C GLY A 2 -13.17 -1.25 -1.59
N THR A 3 -12.40 -0.16 -1.48
CA THR A 3 -12.68 1.09 -2.20
C THR A 3 -12.67 0.82 -3.70
N PRO A 4 -13.72 1.19 -4.48
CA PRO A 4 -13.67 1.11 -5.93
C PRO A 4 -12.64 2.13 -6.44
N TRP A 5 -11.56 1.62 -6.98
CA TRP A 5 -10.52 2.42 -7.60
C TRP A 5 -10.83 2.60 -9.08
N ASP A 6 -10.68 3.83 -9.61
CA ASP A 6 -10.55 4.02 -11.04
C ASP A 6 -9.18 3.48 -11.47
N ALA A 7 -9.11 2.15 -11.58
CA ALA A 7 -7.87 1.43 -11.82
C ALA A 7 -7.17 1.85 -13.13
N PRO A 8 -7.86 2.13 -14.26
CA PRO A 8 -7.23 2.67 -15.46
C PRO A 8 -6.60 4.05 -15.26
N THR A 9 -7.26 4.96 -14.55
CA THR A 9 -6.69 6.30 -14.29
C THR A 9 -5.56 6.21 -13.29
N TYR A 10 -5.70 5.41 -12.22
CA TYR A 10 -4.62 5.14 -11.28
C TYR A 10 -3.38 4.56 -11.98
N ASP A 11 -3.55 3.61 -12.89
CA ASP A 11 -2.43 3.01 -13.64
C ASP A 11 -1.63 4.05 -14.43
N ARG A 12 -2.29 5.05 -15.01
CA ARG A 12 -1.63 6.13 -15.75
C ARG A 12 -0.95 7.17 -14.85
N THR A 13 -1.46 7.39 -13.64
CA THR A 13 -1.00 8.47 -12.74
C THR A 13 -0.08 8.01 -11.62
N SER A 14 0.17 6.69 -11.49
CA SER A 14 0.94 6.09 -10.39
C SER A 14 2.46 6.10 -10.57
N GLU A 15 3.02 6.97 -11.43
CA GLU A 15 4.47 7.09 -11.65
C GLU A 15 5.29 7.27 -10.36
N PRO A 16 4.88 8.13 -9.39
CA PRO A 16 5.63 8.27 -8.15
C PRO A 16 5.69 6.95 -7.35
N GLN A 17 4.59 6.20 -7.28
CA GLN A 17 4.53 4.92 -6.58
C GLN A 17 5.44 3.87 -7.23
N GLN A 18 5.60 3.88 -8.55
CA GLN A 18 6.51 3.00 -9.28
C GLN A 18 7.97 3.29 -8.94
N SER A 19 8.36 4.57 -8.90
CA SER A 19 9.71 4.98 -8.50
C SER A 19 10.03 4.51 -7.07
N TRP A 20 9.10 4.66 -6.14
CA TRP A 20 9.30 4.20 -4.76
C TRP A 20 9.38 2.67 -4.66
N ALA A 21 8.61 1.94 -5.47
CA ALA A 21 8.64 0.49 -5.50
C ALA A 21 10.01 -0.05 -5.94
N ALA A 22 10.72 0.63 -6.84
CA ALA A 22 12.07 0.26 -7.27
C ALA A 22 13.06 0.23 -6.08
N ASP A 23 12.96 1.20 -5.16
CA ASP A 23 13.80 1.24 -3.96
C ASP A 23 13.51 0.07 -3.01
N VAL A 24 12.26 -0.37 -2.92
CA VAL A 24 11.87 -1.53 -2.10
C VAL A 24 12.31 -2.84 -2.76
N LEU A 25 12.13 -2.95 -4.07
CA LEU A 25 12.63 -4.09 -4.86
C LEU A 25 14.15 -4.25 -4.73
N ALA A 26 14.88 -3.13 -4.67
CA ALA A 26 16.33 -3.15 -4.48
C ALA A 26 16.73 -3.74 -3.12
N ARG A 27 15.86 -3.76 -2.11
CA ARG A 27 16.13 -4.37 -0.81
C ARG A 27 15.99 -5.90 -0.79
N LEU A 28 15.34 -6.47 -1.80
CA LEU A 28 15.23 -7.92 -1.98
C LEU A 28 16.55 -8.54 -2.46
N HIS A 29 17.68 -8.16 -1.82
CA HIS A 29 18.98 -8.73 -2.13
C HIS A 29 19.08 -10.15 -1.59
N GLY A 30 19.56 -11.09 -2.42
CA GLY A 30 19.87 -12.45 -1.99
C GLY A 30 18.65 -13.33 -1.74
N ILE A 31 17.45 -12.95 -2.20
CA ILE A 31 16.34 -13.90 -2.24
C ILE A 31 16.68 -15.02 -3.23
N ALA A 32 16.27 -16.24 -2.91
CA ALA A 32 16.47 -17.37 -3.79
C ALA A 32 15.64 -17.18 -5.08
N GLU A 33 16.21 -17.52 -6.23
CA GLU A 33 15.52 -17.40 -7.52
C GLU A 33 14.28 -18.31 -7.65
N ASP A 34 14.15 -19.30 -6.78
CA ASP A 34 13.02 -20.23 -6.66
C ASP A 34 12.09 -19.91 -5.48
N ALA A 35 12.26 -18.74 -4.85
CA ALA A 35 11.43 -18.30 -3.72
C ALA A 35 9.96 -18.10 -4.11
N THR A 36 9.06 -18.31 -3.15
CA THR A 36 7.66 -17.90 -3.24
C THR A 36 7.50 -16.51 -2.63
N VAL A 37 7.06 -15.54 -3.41
CA VAL A 37 6.84 -14.16 -3.00
C VAL A 37 5.35 -13.84 -2.98
N LEU A 38 4.87 -13.20 -1.91
CA LEU A 38 3.52 -12.63 -1.84
C LEU A 38 3.60 -11.11 -2.01
N ASP A 39 2.95 -10.59 -3.04
CA ASP A 39 2.73 -9.15 -3.26
C ASP A 39 1.40 -8.72 -2.65
N VAL A 40 1.44 -7.96 -1.56
CA VAL A 40 0.25 -7.49 -0.83
C VAL A 40 -0.14 -6.09 -1.29
N GLY A 41 -1.32 -5.99 -1.91
CA GLY A 41 -1.79 -4.77 -2.56
C GLY A 41 -1.12 -4.55 -3.90
N CYS A 42 -1.17 -5.56 -4.75
CA CYS A 42 -0.48 -5.60 -6.05
C CYS A 42 -1.01 -4.55 -7.06
N GLY A 43 -2.15 -3.93 -6.77
CA GLY A 43 -2.78 -2.97 -7.66
C GLY A 43 -2.99 -3.55 -9.05
N THR A 44 -2.54 -2.85 -10.10
CA THR A 44 -2.64 -3.29 -11.49
C THR A 44 -1.54 -4.27 -11.93
N GLY A 45 -0.70 -4.74 -10.99
CA GLY A 45 0.34 -5.76 -11.24
C GLY A 45 1.65 -5.22 -11.82
N ARG A 46 1.87 -3.91 -11.91
CA ARG A 46 3.12 -3.34 -12.47
C ARG A 46 4.35 -3.72 -11.67
N VAL A 47 4.27 -3.64 -10.35
CA VAL A 47 5.40 -3.99 -9.48
C VAL A 47 5.55 -5.51 -9.40
N THR A 48 4.44 -6.22 -9.47
CA THR A 48 4.43 -7.69 -9.52
C THR A 48 5.23 -8.25 -10.71
N GLU A 49 5.23 -7.56 -11.87
CA GLU A 49 6.08 -7.95 -13.02
C GLU A 49 7.57 -7.92 -12.66
N ALA A 50 8.02 -6.89 -11.94
CA ALA A 50 9.41 -6.80 -11.50
C ALA A 50 9.77 -7.83 -10.42
N LEU A 51 8.80 -8.28 -9.62
CA LEU A 51 9.00 -9.40 -8.68
C LEU A 51 9.22 -10.73 -9.43
N LEU A 52 8.48 -10.97 -10.52
CA LEU A 52 8.67 -12.17 -11.36
C LEU A 52 10.09 -12.27 -11.93
N GLU A 53 10.70 -11.12 -12.27
CA GLU A 53 12.09 -11.07 -12.74
C GLU A 53 13.10 -11.43 -11.63
N ARG A 54 12.74 -11.21 -10.36
CA ARG A 54 13.58 -11.54 -9.20
C ARG A 54 13.56 -13.02 -8.83
N VAL A 55 12.47 -13.69 -9.15
CA VAL A 55 12.27 -15.12 -8.83
C VAL A 55 11.91 -15.92 -10.09
N PRO A 56 12.82 -16.02 -11.08
CA PRO A 56 12.53 -16.59 -12.39
C PRO A 56 12.21 -18.08 -12.36
N ARG A 57 12.56 -18.79 -11.28
CA ARG A 57 12.22 -20.20 -11.02
C ARG A 57 11.24 -20.38 -9.86
N GLY A 58 10.84 -19.26 -9.24
CA GLY A 58 9.95 -19.23 -8.08
C GLY A 58 8.49 -19.01 -8.46
N ARG A 59 7.73 -18.51 -7.49
CA ARG A 59 6.29 -18.24 -7.63
C ARG A 59 5.98 -16.86 -7.09
N VAL A 60 5.14 -16.11 -7.79
CA VAL A 60 4.57 -14.86 -7.28
C VAL A 60 3.08 -15.02 -7.07
N LEU A 61 2.68 -14.85 -5.84
CA LEU A 61 1.30 -14.74 -5.38
C LEU A 61 1.00 -13.26 -5.23
N ALA A 62 -0.18 -12.78 -5.63
CA ALA A 62 -0.51 -11.38 -5.57
C ALA A 62 -1.97 -11.17 -5.14
N ILE A 63 -2.18 -10.30 -4.17
CA ILE A 63 -3.52 -9.96 -3.68
C ILE A 63 -3.77 -8.46 -3.73
N ASP A 64 -5.02 -8.11 -4.00
CA ASP A 64 -5.53 -6.75 -3.81
C ASP A 64 -6.99 -6.82 -3.33
N ALA A 65 -7.40 -5.86 -2.51
CA ALA A 65 -8.77 -5.79 -2.02
C ALA A 65 -9.76 -5.27 -3.08
N SER A 66 -9.27 -4.67 -4.17
CA SER A 66 -10.08 -4.14 -5.27
C SER A 66 -10.20 -5.16 -6.41
N ALA A 67 -11.43 -5.56 -6.73
CA ALA A 67 -11.70 -6.45 -7.86
C ALA A 67 -11.28 -5.84 -9.22
N ASP A 68 -11.39 -4.51 -9.37
CA ASP A 68 -10.99 -3.80 -10.58
C ASP A 68 -9.47 -3.84 -10.77
N MET A 69 -8.70 -3.64 -9.70
CA MET A 69 -7.25 -3.79 -9.70
C MET A 69 -6.84 -5.21 -10.08
N VAL A 70 -7.45 -6.22 -9.44
CA VAL A 70 -7.20 -7.64 -9.72
C VAL A 70 -7.50 -7.99 -11.17
N THR A 71 -8.57 -7.44 -11.74
CA THR A 71 -8.91 -7.67 -13.15
C THR A 71 -7.80 -7.16 -14.09
N LEU A 72 -7.26 -5.97 -13.84
CA LEU A 72 -6.14 -5.42 -14.62
C LEU A 72 -4.84 -6.18 -14.37
N ALA A 73 -4.56 -6.56 -13.12
CA ALA A 73 -3.39 -7.35 -12.78
C ALA A 73 -3.39 -8.71 -13.49
N ARG A 74 -4.52 -9.42 -13.48
CA ARG A 74 -4.68 -10.69 -14.22
C ARG A 74 -4.45 -10.52 -15.72
N LYS A 75 -4.97 -9.45 -16.31
CA LYS A 75 -4.76 -9.15 -17.72
C LYS A 75 -3.27 -8.89 -18.05
N ARG A 76 -2.57 -8.19 -17.15
CA ARG A 76 -1.14 -7.87 -17.33
C ARG A 76 -0.24 -9.09 -17.12
N LEU A 77 -0.48 -9.83 -16.05
CA LEU A 77 0.42 -10.88 -15.60
C LEU A 77 0.16 -12.23 -16.28
N GLY A 78 -1.07 -12.47 -16.75
CA GLY A 78 -1.47 -13.76 -17.30
C GLY A 78 -1.27 -14.88 -16.29
N GLU A 79 -0.70 -15.99 -16.74
CA GLU A 79 -0.40 -17.18 -15.91
C GLU A 79 0.93 -17.08 -15.16
N ARG A 80 1.70 -15.99 -15.34
CA ARG A 80 3.00 -15.80 -14.68
C ARG A 80 2.91 -15.59 -13.17
N ALA A 81 1.75 -15.11 -12.69
CA ALA A 81 1.48 -14.93 -11.26
C ALA A 81 0.07 -15.42 -10.91
N GLN A 82 -0.10 -15.88 -9.67
CA GLN A 82 -1.44 -16.19 -9.13
C GLN A 82 -2.00 -14.91 -8.50
N VAL A 83 -3.10 -14.39 -9.07
CA VAL A 83 -3.70 -13.12 -8.63
C VAL A 83 -5.15 -13.34 -8.20
N TRP A 84 -5.50 -12.90 -6.97
CA TRP A 84 -6.89 -12.95 -6.51
C TRP A 84 -7.29 -11.75 -5.66
N CYS A 85 -8.62 -11.52 -5.59
CA CYS A 85 -9.20 -10.43 -4.80
C CYS A 85 -9.34 -10.89 -3.35
N GLN A 86 -8.58 -10.28 -2.44
CA GLN A 86 -8.61 -10.63 -1.02
C GLN A 86 -8.17 -9.45 -0.15
N ASN A 87 -8.87 -9.28 0.99
CA ASN A 87 -8.41 -8.38 2.03
C ASN A 87 -7.26 -9.05 2.80
N VAL A 88 -6.17 -8.34 3.01
CA VAL A 88 -4.99 -8.84 3.72
C VAL A 88 -5.30 -9.28 5.17
N LEU A 89 -6.31 -8.70 5.81
CA LEU A 89 -6.73 -9.08 7.16
C LEU A 89 -7.40 -10.46 7.21
N ASP A 90 -7.87 -10.96 6.07
CA ASP A 90 -8.51 -12.27 5.94
C ASP A 90 -7.66 -13.22 5.08
N LEU A 91 -6.35 -12.91 4.96
CA LEU A 91 -5.41 -13.67 4.16
C LEU A 91 -5.33 -15.12 4.67
N ASP A 92 -5.57 -16.06 3.77
CA ASP A 92 -5.42 -17.48 3.99
C ASP A 92 -4.64 -18.09 2.82
N LEU A 93 -3.50 -18.74 3.11
CA LEU A 93 -2.61 -19.34 2.14
C LEU A 93 -2.49 -20.84 2.43
N ASP A 94 -2.46 -21.65 1.38
CA ASP A 94 -2.25 -23.11 1.50
C ASP A 94 -0.90 -23.44 2.13
N ALA A 95 0.11 -22.59 1.94
CA ALA A 95 1.44 -22.73 2.55
C ALA A 95 2.08 -21.35 2.78
N PRO A 96 2.94 -21.23 3.81
CA PRO A 96 3.69 -19.99 4.04
C PRO A 96 4.64 -19.66 2.88
N VAL A 97 4.87 -18.35 2.68
CA VAL A 97 5.78 -17.84 1.64
C VAL A 97 7.16 -17.48 2.20
N ASP A 98 8.14 -17.36 1.31
CA ASP A 98 9.51 -16.95 1.65
C ASP A 98 9.64 -15.48 1.90
N VAL A 99 8.89 -14.66 1.13
CA VAL A 99 8.95 -13.20 1.16
C VAL A 99 7.55 -12.62 1.08
N ILE A 100 7.28 -11.62 1.91
CA ILE A 100 6.14 -10.69 1.71
C ILE A 100 6.70 -9.35 1.26
N PHE A 101 6.15 -8.87 0.15
CA PHE A 101 6.43 -7.57 -0.43
C PHE A 101 5.15 -6.72 -0.44
N SER A 102 5.27 -5.42 -0.16
CA SER A 102 4.13 -4.49 -0.28
C SER A 102 4.59 -3.07 -0.51
N THR A 103 3.99 -2.38 -1.47
CA THR A 103 4.26 -0.96 -1.70
C THR A 103 2.97 -0.15 -1.79
N ALA A 104 2.98 1.04 -1.19
CA ALA A 104 1.88 2.02 -1.22
C ALA A 104 0.51 1.49 -0.76
N THR A 105 0.46 0.43 0.05
CA THR A 105 -0.78 -0.29 0.39
C THR A 105 -1.13 -0.26 1.87
N LEU A 106 -0.20 -0.67 2.77
CA LEU A 106 -0.58 -1.03 4.14
C LEU A 106 -1.13 0.12 4.98
N HIS A 107 -0.88 1.36 4.62
CA HIS A 107 -1.52 2.51 5.26
C HIS A 107 -3.03 2.65 4.99
N TRP A 108 -3.59 1.89 4.05
CA TRP A 108 -5.03 1.76 3.84
C TRP A 108 -5.69 0.76 4.79
N VAL A 109 -4.89 -0.07 5.46
CA VAL A 109 -5.35 -1.03 6.47
C VAL A 109 -5.37 -0.33 7.82
N ARG A 110 -6.55 -0.12 8.39
CA ARG A 110 -6.68 0.63 9.65
C ARG A 110 -6.39 -0.21 10.90
N ASP A 111 -6.52 -1.53 10.81
CA ASP A 111 -6.31 -2.45 11.93
C ASP A 111 -4.89 -3.07 11.85
N HIS A 112 -3.90 -2.29 12.23
CA HIS A 112 -2.51 -2.74 12.28
C HIS A 112 -2.26 -3.78 13.39
N GLU A 113 -3.10 -3.85 14.42
CA GLU A 113 -2.97 -4.89 15.45
C GLU A 113 -3.32 -6.28 14.90
N ARG A 114 -4.24 -6.38 13.93
CA ARG A 114 -4.53 -7.64 13.20
C ARG A 114 -3.58 -7.86 12.03
N LEU A 115 -3.14 -6.80 11.36
CA LEU A 115 -2.34 -6.88 10.14
C LEU A 115 -1.04 -7.63 10.34
N TRP A 116 -0.22 -7.20 11.31
CA TRP A 116 1.11 -7.76 11.49
C TRP A 116 1.12 -9.23 11.91
N PRO A 117 0.28 -9.70 12.86
CA PRO A 117 0.12 -11.12 13.12
C PRO A 117 -0.34 -11.92 11.90
N GLN A 118 -1.19 -11.34 11.04
CA GLN A 118 -1.64 -11.99 9.81
C GLN A 118 -0.49 -12.20 8.82
N LEU A 119 0.32 -11.16 8.59
CA LEU A 119 1.51 -11.26 7.73
C LEU A 119 2.56 -12.22 8.32
N ALA A 120 2.72 -12.21 9.65
CA ALA A 120 3.62 -13.15 10.30
C ALA A 120 3.22 -14.61 10.09
N ARG A 121 1.93 -14.95 10.14
CA ARG A 121 1.43 -16.30 9.85
C ARG A 121 1.65 -16.71 8.40
N ALA A 122 1.57 -15.78 7.48
CA ALA A 122 1.75 -16.03 6.06
C ALA A 122 3.24 -16.25 5.66
N LEU A 123 4.19 -15.80 6.48
CA LEU A 123 5.63 -16.05 6.26
C LEU A 123 6.10 -17.34 6.90
N ARG A 124 7.02 -18.05 6.26
CA ARG A 124 7.76 -19.14 6.92
C ARG A 124 8.72 -18.58 7.98
N PRO A 125 9.12 -19.34 8.99
CA PRO A 125 10.21 -18.95 9.90
C PRO A 125 11.46 -18.56 9.10
N GLY A 126 12.07 -17.43 9.42
CA GLY A 126 13.19 -16.86 8.67
C GLY A 126 12.80 -16.17 7.36
N GLY A 127 11.52 -16.11 7.01
CA GLY A 127 11.01 -15.37 5.84
C GLY A 127 11.12 -13.87 6.00
N ALA A 128 11.29 -13.16 4.88
CA ALA A 128 11.52 -11.71 4.85
C ALA A 128 10.24 -10.91 4.61
N LEU A 129 10.15 -9.74 5.25
CA LEU A 129 9.10 -8.73 5.03
C LEU A 129 9.75 -7.44 4.54
N GLU A 130 9.40 -6.99 3.33
CA GLU A 130 9.85 -5.73 2.74
C GLU A 130 8.66 -4.88 2.35
N VAL A 131 8.51 -3.74 3.01
CA VAL A 131 7.33 -2.87 2.84
C VAL A 131 7.72 -1.40 2.72
N GLN A 132 6.94 -0.66 1.93
CA GLN A 132 6.91 0.79 1.98
C GLN A 132 5.46 1.29 1.90
N CYS A 133 5.06 2.14 2.83
CA CYS A 133 3.73 2.76 2.81
C CYS A 133 3.77 4.23 3.27
N GLY A 134 2.64 4.90 3.36
CA GLY A 134 2.57 6.22 4.01
C GLY A 134 2.86 6.08 5.50
N GLY A 135 3.70 6.95 6.05
CA GLY A 135 4.05 6.97 7.47
C GLY A 135 3.64 8.26 8.18
N ALA A 136 4.03 8.40 9.43
CA ALA A 136 3.75 9.60 10.24
C ALA A 136 4.18 10.88 9.50
N GLY A 137 3.30 11.87 9.46
CA GLY A 137 3.52 13.12 8.72
C GLY A 137 3.19 13.07 7.22
N ASN A 138 2.84 11.90 6.66
CA ASN A 138 2.49 11.79 5.24
C ASN A 138 1.31 12.68 4.87
N LEU A 139 1.48 13.50 3.82
CA LEU A 139 0.47 14.42 3.30
C LEU A 139 -0.13 15.36 4.38
N ALA A 140 0.67 15.79 5.36
CA ALA A 140 0.17 16.56 6.50
C ALA A 140 -0.51 17.87 6.05
N ARG A 141 0.05 18.58 5.04
CA ARG A 141 -0.54 19.80 4.48
C ARG A 141 -1.85 19.50 3.74
N VAL A 142 -1.84 18.46 2.89
CA VAL A 142 -3.04 18.07 2.12
C VAL A 142 -4.16 17.62 3.06
N ARG A 143 -3.83 16.84 4.10
CA ARG A 143 -4.81 16.40 5.12
C ARG A 143 -5.49 17.57 5.82
N LYS A 144 -4.73 18.59 6.19
CA LYS A 144 -5.29 19.82 6.78
C LYS A 144 -6.31 20.48 5.87
N GLU A 145 -6.03 20.54 4.57
CA GLU A 145 -6.98 21.11 3.59
C GLU A 145 -8.19 20.21 3.37
N ILE A 146 -8.02 18.89 3.37
CA ILE A 146 -9.14 17.93 3.34
C ILE A 146 -10.05 18.15 4.55
N GLU A 147 -9.48 18.22 5.74
CA GLU A 147 -10.23 18.43 6.99
C GLU A 147 -11.01 19.75 6.97
N ALA A 148 -10.40 20.84 6.47
CA ALA A 148 -11.07 22.14 6.32
C ALA A 148 -12.25 22.07 5.32
N VAL A 149 -12.09 21.36 4.20
CA VAL A 149 -13.17 21.16 3.22
C VAL A 149 -14.27 20.25 3.75
N GLN A 150 -13.92 19.20 4.50
CA GLN A 150 -14.89 18.30 5.15
C GLN A 150 -15.85 19.09 6.06
N GLN A 151 -15.33 20.01 6.89
CA GLN A 151 -16.15 20.81 7.81
C GLN A 151 -17.28 21.57 7.10
N HIS A 152 -17.05 22.02 5.87
CA HIS A 152 -18.01 22.86 5.13
C HIS A 152 -18.83 22.10 4.09
N LEU A 153 -18.23 21.13 3.39
CA LEU A 153 -18.86 20.44 2.26
C LEU A 153 -19.24 18.99 2.55
N ALA A 154 -18.71 18.39 3.62
CA ALA A 154 -18.95 17.00 3.99
C ALA A 154 -18.86 16.79 5.51
N PRO A 155 -19.69 17.52 6.32
CA PRO A 155 -19.60 17.47 7.78
C PRO A 155 -19.80 16.05 8.36
N GLU A 156 -20.48 15.16 7.63
CA GLU A 156 -20.61 13.75 7.98
C GLU A 156 -19.28 12.98 7.91
N LEU A 157 -18.26 13.52 7.25
CA LEU A 157 -16.91 12.97 7.19
C LEU A 157 -15.93 13.71 8.13
N ALA A 158 -16.39 14.68 8.92
CA ALA A 158 -15.51 15.47 9.77
C ALA A 158 -14.66 14.60 10.69
N GLY A 159 -13.34 14.77 10.64
CA GLY A 159 -12.37 13.97 11.39
C GLY A 159 -12.15 12.55 10.89
N TRP A 160 -12.84 12.11 9.83
CA TRP A 160 -12.61 10.81 9.23
C TRP A 160 -11.49 10.87 8.19
N LEU A 161 -10.51 9.98 8.35
CA LEU A 161 -9.42 9.75 7.38
C LEU A 161 -9.33 8.26 7.06
N PRO A 162 -9.03 7.89 5.81
CA PRO A 162 -8.98 6.48 5.40
C PRO A 162 -7.66 5.78 5.76
N TRP A 163 -6.66 6.52 6.24
CA TRP A 163 -5.30 6.03 6.41
C TRP A 163 -4.90 5.85 7.87
N GLU A 164 -4.02 4.88 8.09
CA GLU A 164 -3.20 4.72 9.27
C GLU A 164 -1.75 5.09 8.92
N PHE A 165 -1.28 6.25 9.39
CA PHE A 165 0.10 6.72 9.17
C PHE A 165 0.90 6.57 10.46
N ALA A 166 1.40 5.35 10.70
CA ALA A 166 2.14 5.00 11.90
C ALA A 166 3.56 5.57 11.91
N THR A 167 4.12 5.70 13.12
CA THR A 167 5.55 6.01 13.29
C THR A 167 6.42 4.76 13.15
N PRO A 168 7.75 4.90 12.95
CA PRO A 168 8.68 3.77 12.99
C PRO A 168 8.60 2.99 14.31
N GLU A 169 8.57 3.69 15.43
CA GLU A 169 8.58 3.11 16.78
C GLU A 169 7.33 2.29 17.05
N GLU A 170 6.16 2.83 16.72
CA GLU A 170 4.88 2.10 16.82
C GLU A 170 4.89 0.84 15.96
N THR A 171 5.40 0.96 14.72
CA THR A 171 5.47 -0.14 13.77
C THR A 171 6.43 -1.22 14.23
N GLU A 172 7.63 -0.86 14.69
CA GLU A 172 8.59 -1.83 15.25
C GLU A 172 8.03 -2.55 16.48
N GLY A 173 7.33 -1.82 17.38
CA GLY A 173 6.67 -2.41 18.53
C GLY A 173 5.61 -3.44 18.13
N ARG A 174 4.78 -3.12 17.13
CA ARG A 174 3.76 -4.03 16.57
C ARG A 174 4.40 -5.26 15.91
N LEU A 175 5.45 -5.07 15.11
CA LEU A 175 6.18 -6.15 14.45
C LEU A 175 6.79 -7.14 15.46
N ARG A 176 7.49 -6.65 16.50
CA ARG A 176 8.07 -7.51 17.54
C ARG A 176 7.00 -8.32 18.26
N ARG A 177 5.85 -7.70 18.63
CA ARG A 177 4.73 -8.43 19.22
C ARG A 177 4.13 -9.49 18.29
N ALA A 178 4.19 -9.27 16.99
CA ALA A 178 3.71 -10.21 15.98
C ALA A 178 4.72 -11.35 15.68
N GLY A 179 5.90 -11.35 16.30
CA GLY A 179 6.92 -12.38 16.12
C GLY A 179 7.87 -12.12 14.95
N PHE A 180 8.11 -10.85 14.64
CA PHE A 180 9.22 -10.44 13.77
C PHE A 180 10.45 -10.07 14.58
N GLU A 181 11.61 -10.31 14.02
CA GLU A 181 12.92 -9.92 14.52
C GLU A 181 13.69 -9.14 13.44
N GLN A 182 14.88 -8.63 13.77
CA GLN A 182 15.69 -7.81 12.87
C GLN A 182 14.86 -6.65 12.25
N THR A 183 13.93 -6.11 13.05
CA THR A 183 13.02 -5.05 12.59
C THR A 183 13.77 -3.75 12.39
N ARG A 184 13.61 -3.13 11.23
CA ARG A 184 14.12 -1.80 10.89
C ARG A 184 13.01 -1.01 10.23
N CYS A 185 12.59 0.07 10.88
CA CYS A 185 11.61 0.99 10.35
C CYS A 185 12.20 2.41 10.30
N TRP A 186 11.95 3.14 9.21
CA TRP A 186 12.41 4.52 9.07
C TRP A 186 11.49 5.34 8.17
N LEU A 187 11.43 6.65 8.43
CA LEU A 187 10.72 7.59 7.58
C LEU A 187 11.66 8.19 6.53
N GLU A 188 11.10 8.43 5.36
CA GLU A 188 11.78 9.08 4.27
C GLU A 188 10.88 10.15 3.64
N GLN A 189 11.37 11.37 3.53
CA GLN A 189 10.70 12.47 2.85
C GLN A 189 10.78 12.25 1.33
N ARG A 190 9.64 12.25 0.66
CA ARG A 190 9.54 12.08 -0.80
C ARG A 190 8.63 13.15 -1.42
N PRO A 191 9.04 14.44 -1.41
CA PRO A 191 8.26 15.50 -2.03
C PRO A 191 7.96 15.17 -3.48
N THR A 192 6.67 15.25 -3.86
CA THR A 192 6.20 14.69 -5.13
C THR A 192 5.52 15.74 -5.98
N HIS A 193 5.82 15.73 -7.28
CA HIS A 193 5.22 16.58 -8.30
C HIS A 193 4.54 15.67 -9.33
N PRO A 194 3.26 15.28 -9.15
CA PRO A 194 2.58 14.46 -10.14
C PRO A 194 2.38 15.26 -11.44
N HIS A 195 2.48 14.60 -12.58
CA HIS A 195 2.31 15.22 -13.89
C HIS A 195 0.90 15.81 -14.06
N ASP A 196 -0.13 15.06 -13.63
CA ASP A 196 -1.52 15.52 -13.55
C ASP A 196 -1.95 15.54 -12.07
N LEU A 197 -1.83 16.72 -11.45
CA LEU A 197 -2.21 16.91 -10.05
C LEU A 197 -3.68 16.59 -9.81
N GLY A 198 -4.56 17.01 -10.72
CA GLY A 198 -6.00 16.82 -10.58
C GLY A 198 -6.39 15.34 -10.56
N ALA A 199 -5.96 14.59 -11.56
CA ALA A 199 -6.22 13.16 -11.63
C ALA A 199 -5.55 12.42 -10.47
N PHE A 200 -4.30 12.76 -10.13
CA PHE A 200 -3.57 12.14 -9.03
C PHE A 200 -4.26 12.33 -7.66
N VAL A 201 -4.66 13.56 -7.33
CA VAL A 201 -5.34 13.86 -6.06
C VAL A 201 -6.67 13.11 -5.98
N ARG A 202 -7.44 13.06 -7.05
CA ARG A 202 -8.72 12.33 -7.09
C ARG A 202 -8.55 10.84 -6.89
N THR A 203 -7.61 10.22 -7.59
CA THR A 203 -7.45 8.76 -7.61
C THR A 203 -6.58 8.21 -6.49
N SER A 204 -5.51 8.93 -6.09
CA SER A 204 -4.55 8.42 -5.11
C SER A 204 -4.75 8.98 -3.69
N ILE A 205 -5.46 10.11 -3.55
CA ILE A 205 -5.66 10.76 -2.25
C ILE A 205 -7.14 10.77 -1.85
N LEU A 206 -8.03 11.20 -2.72
CA LEU A 206 -9.43 11.42 -2.38
C LEU A 206 -10.34 10.22 -2.68
N ALA A 207 -9.88 9.17 -3.34
CA ALA A 207 -10.73 8.05 -3.77
C ALA A 207 -11.70 7.56 -2.68
N ALA A 208 -11.18 7.25 -1.49
CA ALA A 208 -11.99 6.77 -0.37
C ALA A 208 -12.96 7.83 0.21
N HIS A 209 -12.61 9.12 0.11
CA HIS A 209 -13.51 10.20 0.50
C HIS A 209 -14.67 10.34 -0.50
N LEU A 210 -14.34 10.34 -1.79
CA LEU A 210 -15.31 10.47 -2.87
C LEU A 210 -16.30 9.31 -2.89
N GLU A 211 -15.84 8.09 -2.60
CA GLU A 211 -16.71 6.93 -2.48
C GLU A 211 -17.80 7.10 -1.42
N ARG A 212 -17.45 7.72 -0.28
CA ARG A 212 -18.38 7.96 0.83
C ARG A 212 -19.36 9.10 0.59
N LEU A 213 -19.10 9.93 -0.41
CA LEU A 213 -19.96 11.05 -0.76
C LEU A 213 -20.99 10.66 -1.82
N PRO A 214 -22.23 11.21 -1.74
CA PRO A 214 -23.18 11.18 -2.85
C PRO A 214 -22.54 11.72 -4.13
N GLU A 215 -22.81 11.09 -5.27
CA GLU A 215 -22.21 11.43 -6.56
C GLU A 215 -22.30 12.94 -6.90
N ALA A 216 -23.45 13.54 -6.66
CA ALA A 216 -23.69 14.96 -6.91
C ALA A 216 -22.75 15.93 -6.12
N ARG A 217 -22.10 15.44 -5.05
CA ARG A 217 -21.17 16.25 -4.23
C ARG A 217 -19.70 15.98 -4.50
N ARG A 218 -19.37 14.86 -5.16
CA ARG A 218 -17.99 14.40 -5.36
C ARG A 218 -17.14 15.43 -6.08
N GLU A 219 -17.65 15.98 -7.19
CA GLU A 219 -16.93 16.95 -8.00
C GLU A 219 -16.64 18.23 -7.23
N ARG A 220 -17.66 18.78 -6.56
CA ARG A 220 -17.53 20.01 -5.76
C ARG A 220 -16.52 19.82 -4.61
N PHE A 221 -16.54 18.67 -3.94
CA PHE A 221 -15.60 18.36 -2.87
C PHE A 221 -14.17 18.26 -3.39
N ALA A 222 -13.94 17.52 -4.46
CA ALA A 222 -12.62 17.34 -5.05
C ALA A 222 -12.04 18.68 -5.56
N ALA A 223 -12.84 19.51 -6.24
CA ALA A 223 -12.42 20.81 -6.71
C ALA A 223 -12.01 21.73 -5.54
N ALA A 224 -12.81 21.77 -4.46
CA ALA A 224 -12.51 22.57 -3.30
C ALA A 224 -11.23 22.17 -2.57
N VAL A 225 -10.88 20.87 -2.56
CA VAL A 225 -9.58 20.41 -2.04
C VAL A 225 -8.46 20.81 -2.99
N LEU A 226 -8.61 20.59 -4.30
CA LEU A 226 -7.60 20.91 -5.32
C LEU A 226 -7.20 22.37 -5.34
N GLU A 227 -8.14 23.30 -5.13
CA GLU A 227 -7.87 24.74 -5.04
C GLU A 227 -6.93 25.13 -3.88
N ARG A 228 -6.80 24.24 -2.87
CA ARG A 228 -5.99 24.46 -1.66
C ARG A 228 -4.69 23.69 -1.66
N VAL A 229 -4.58 22.67 -2.51
CA VAL A 229 -3.38 21.81 -2.56
C VAL A 229 -2.23 22.53 -3.25
N CYS A 230 -1.09 22.60 -2.58
CA CYS A 230 0.14 23.20 -3.10
C CYS A 230 1.22 22.13 -3.34
N LEU A 231 1.97 22.30 -4.43
CA LEU A 231 3.14 21.46 -4.73
C LEU A 231 4.40 21.96 -4.00
N PRO A 232 5.37 21.08 -3.76
CA PRO A 232 5.27 19.62 -3.90
C PRO A 232 4.30 19.02 -2.90
N LEU A 233 3.68 17.88 -3.23
CA LEU A 233 2.94 17.08 -2.24
C LEU A 233 3.92 16.55 -1.20
N ASP A 234 3.60 16.71 0.08
CA ASP A 234 4.47 16.38 1.21
C ASP A 234 4.38 14.90 1.62
N TYR A 235 4.79 14.01 0.70
CA TYR A 235 4.85 12.58 0.98
C TYR A 235 5.96 12.26 1.98
N VAL A 236 5.59 11.44 2.98
CA VAL A 236 6.52 10.79 3.92
C VAL A 236 6.27 9.30 3.86
N ARG A 237 7.33 8.56 3.50
CA ARG A 237 7.25 7.11 3.34
C ARG A 237 7.81 6.41 4.56
N LEU A 238 7.03 5.51 5.15
CA LEU A 238 7.48 4.55 6.13
C LEU A 238 8.02 3.32 5.41
N ASN A 239 9.29 3.07 5.59
CA ASN A 239 10.00 1.91 5.08
C ASN A 239 10.12 0.89 6.21
N ILE A 240 9.94 -0.38 5.90
CA ILE A 240 9.91 -1.49 6.85
C ILE A 240 10.68 -2.66 6.25
N SER A 241 11.67 -3.16 6.99
CA SER A 241 12.34 -4.44 6.73
C SER A 241 12.31 -5.26 8.01
N ALA A 242 11.93 -6.52 7.92
CA ALA A 242 11.88 -7.42 9.07
C ALA A 242 12.03 -8.88 8.64
N VAL A 243 12.34 -9.75 9.58
CA VAL A 243 12.42 -11.20 9.37
C VAL A 243 11.46 -11.90 10.32
N ARG A 244 10.72 -12.87 9.85
CA ARG A 244 9.90 -13.73 10.69
C ARG A 244 10.82 -14.52 11.64
N ALA A 245 10.60 -14.40 12.95
CA ALA A 245 11.41 -15.13 13.94
C ALA A 245 11.42 -16.65 13.66
N LEU A 246 12.57 -17.27 13.83
CA LEU A 246 12.67 -18.72 13.87
C LEU A 246 11.85 -19.19 15.08
N SER A 247 10.96 -20.18 14.90
CA SER A 247 10.22 -20.74 16.01
C SER A 247 11.23 -21.11 17.11
N ALA A 248 11.01 -20.65 18.33
CA ALA A 248 11.76 -21.18 19.47
C ALA A 248 11.54 -22.69 19.51
N THR A 249 12.60 -23.45 19.35
CA THR A 249 12.64 -24.90 19.53
C THR A 249 12.28 -25.25 20.96
#